data_84a2fef934f20971cad5a14982c6e08c
#
_entry.id   84a2fef934f20971cad5a14982c6e08c
#
_cell.length_a   1.000
_cell.length_b   1.000
_cell.length_c   1.000
_cell.angle_alpha   90.00
_cell.angle_beta   90.00
_cell.angle_gamma   90.00
#
_symmetry.space_group_name_H-M   'P 1'
#
loop_
_entity.id
_entity.type
_entity.pdbx_description
1 polymer ?
#
loop_
_entity_poly.entity_id
_entity_poly.type
_entity_poly.pdbx_seq_one_letter_code
_entity_poly.pdbx_strand_id
1 'polypeptide(L)'
;MLSIIIGGSGSGKSAFAEELVCRLPGQRIYIATMTARDPESLRRIAKHRRARAGYEFQTLEWGLDLAGKLASGTGVPAGANVLLEDLSNLLANEMFRPEGGGLRAARAGMKALTERCENLTVVSNEIFSDGVRYDGMTDRYLRNLAQLNRELAQEADLVTEIVCGLPNVLKGVPV
;
A
#
# COMPACT_ATOMS: atom_id res chain seq x y z
N MET A 1 14.90 -2.57 2.43
CA MET A 1 14.02 -3.69 2.88
C MET A 1 12.61 -3.49 2.33
N LEU A 2 11.99 -4.55 1.79
CA LEU A 2 10.59 -4.54 1.34
C LEU A 2 9.75 -5.39 2.30
N SER A 3 8.68 -4.77 2.85
CA SER A 3 7.73 -5.44 3.74
C SER A 3 6.32 -5.38 3.16
N ILE A 4 5.57 -6.47 3.23
CA ILE A 4 4.16 -6.53 2.82
C ILE A 4 3.31 -6.89 4.03
N ILE A 5 2.32 -6.05 4.32
CA ILE A 5 1.34 -6.24 5.39
C ILE A 5 -0.02 -6.46 4.73
N ILE A 6 -0.56 -7.65 4.89
CA ILE A 6 -1.80 -8.08 4.25
C ILE A 6 -2.88 -8.33 5.32
N GLY A 7 -4.16 -8.21 4.95
CA GLY A 7 -5.26 -8.57 5.82
C GLY A 7 -6.61 -8.05 5.34
N GLY A 8 -7.67 -8.56 5.93
CA GLY A 8 -9.04 -8.14 5.64
C GLY A 8 -9.35 -6.71 6.10
N SER A 9 -10.51 -6.20 5.71
CA SER A 9 -10.99 -4.90 6.17
C SER A 9 -11.13 -4.90 7.71
N GLY A 10 -10.59 -3.86 8.36
CA GLY A 10 -10.67 -3.76 9.83
C GLY A 10 -9.75 -4.70 10.60
N SER A 11 -8.85 -5.45 9.95
CA SER A 11 -7.95 -6.41 10.60
C SER A 11 -6.89 -5.77 11.52
N GLY A 12 -6.65 -4.45 11.43
CA GLY A 12 -5.57 -3.77 12.16
C GLY A 12 -4.27 -3.60 11.35
N LYS A 13 -4.25 -4.03 10.08
CA LYS A 13 -3.03 -3.99 9.23
C LYS A 13 -2.39 -2.61 9.09
N SER A 14 -3.21 -1.55 8.95
CA SER A 14 -2.68 -0.17 8.83
C SER A 14 -1.95 0.27 10.09
N ALA A 15 -2.53 0.02 11.27
CA ALA A 15 -1.90 0.34 12.54
C ALA A 15 -0.58 -0.43 12.73
N PHE A 16 -0.58 -1.73 12.42
CA PHE A 16 0.64 -2.54 12.47
C PHE A 16 1.73 -2.01 11.52
N ALA A 17 1.36 -1.65 10.29
CA ALA A 17 2.30 -1.11 9.30
C ALA A 17 2.86 0.27 9.72
N GLU A 18 2.03 1.13 10.29
CA GLU A 18 2.44 2.42 10.86
C GLU A 18 3.45 2.22 12.00
N GLU A 19 3.16 1.33 12.96
CA GLU A 19 4.08 1.00 14.05
C GLU A 19 5.41 0.44 13.55
N LEU A 20 5.38 -0.46 12.56
CA LEU A 20 6.57 -1.03 11.95
C LEU A 20 7.50 0.06 11.38
N VAL A 21 6.92 0.98 10.59
CA VAL A 21 7.70 2.08 9.99
C VAL A 21 8.16 3.08 11.05
N CYS A 22 7.39 3.30 12.12
CA CYS A 22 7.77 4.21 13.21
C CYS A 22 8.96 3.72 14.04
N ARG A 23 9.27 2.43 14.03
CA ARG A 23 10.48 1.90 14.68
C ARG A 23 11.76 2.18 13.89
N LEU A 24 11.64 2.48 12.60
CA LEU A 24 12.78 2.76 11.75
C LEU A 24 13.30 4.21 11.97
N PRO A 25 14.62 4.42 12.03
CA PRO A 25 15.18 5.76 12.14
C PRO A 25 15.06 6.52 10.81
N GLY A 26 15.01 7.84 10.85
CA GLY A 26 15.06 8.70 9.68
C GLY A 26 13.69 9.20 9.21
N GLN A 27 13.65 9.73 7.99
CA GLN A 27 12.47 10.38 7.43
C GLN A 27 11.42 9.35 7.02
N ARG A 28 10.16 9.64 7.38
CA ARG A 28 9.01 8.77 7.14
C ARG A 28 8.05 9.42 6.17
N ILE A 29 7.76 8.73 5.08
CA ILE A 29 6.82 9.18 4.04
C ILE A 29 5.61 8.24 4.04
N TYR A 30 4.43 8.81 4.09
CA TYR A 30 3.17 8.08 3.94
C TYR A 30 2.57 8.40 2.57
N ILE A 31 2.46 7.41 1.70
CA ILE A 31 1.80 7.56 0.41
C ILE A 31 0.36 7.09 0.56
N ALA A 32 -0.57 8.05 0.56
CA ALA A 32 -2.00 7.80 0.57
C ALA A 32 -2.50 7.59 -0.86
N THR A 33 -2.99 6.40 -1.15
CA THR A 33 -3.53 6.07 -2.48
C THR A 33 -5.04 6.24 -2.58
N MET A 34 -5.72 6.30 -1.42
CA MET A 34 -7.16 6.53 -1.38
C MET A 34 -7.51 7.96 -1.83
N THR A 35 -8.41 8.06 -2.78
CA THR A 35 -8.93 9.35 -3.23
C THR A 35 -10.31 9.57 -2.65
N ALA A 36 -10.52 10.74 -2.06
CA ALA A 36 -11.85 11.15 -1.58
C ALA A 36 -12.80 11.34 -2.76
N ARG A 37 -13.82 10.48 -2.85
CA ARG A 37 -14.86 10.55 -3.88
C ARG A 37 -16.27 10.74 -3.31
N ASP A 38 -16.44 10.39 -2.05
CA ASP A 38 -17.71 10.38 -1.35
C ASP A 38 -17.51 10.65 0.15
N PRO A 39 -18.59 10.94 0.91
CA PRO A 39 -18.49 11.21 2.35
C PRO A 39 -17.87 10.08 3.17
N GLU A 40 -18.01 8.82 2.73
CA GLU A 40 -17.42 7.68 3.43
C GLU A 40 -15.90 7.66 3.28
N SER A 41 -15.40 7.85 2.05
CA SER A 41 -13.97 7.97 1.77
C SER A 41 -13.33 9.12 2.57
N LEU A 42 -14.01 10.27 2.66
CA LEU A 42 -13.57 11.40 3.50
C LEU A 42 -13.47 11.04 4.98
N ARG A 43 -14.46 10.31 5.53
CA ARG A 43 -14.43 9.84 6.92
C ARG A 43 -13.27 8.88 7.17
N ARG A 44 -13.02 7.96 6.23
CA ARG A 44 -11.90 7.00 6.31
C ARG A 44 -10.55 7.73 6.29
N ILE A 45 -10.35 8.65 5.37
CA ILE A 45 -9.14 9.49 5.30
C ILE A 45 -8.96 10.28 6.60
N ALA A 46 -10.02 10.92 7.12
CA ALA A 46 -9.96 11.66 8.37
C ALA A 46 -9.61 10.77 9.57
N LYS A 47 -10.16 9.54 9.64
CA LYS A 47 -9.82 8.54 10.64
C LYS A 47 -8.34 8.18 10.60
N HIS A 48 -7.80 7.86 9.40
CA HIS A 48 -6.39 7.53 9.21
C HIS A 48 -5.46 8.70 9.55
N ARG A 49 -5.83 9.93 9.16
CA ARG A 49 -5.06 11.14 9.53
C ARG A 49 -5.01 11.36 11.04
N ARG A 50 -6.13 11.15 11.75
CA ARG A 50 -6.17 11.28 13.24
C ARG A 50 -5.34 10.21 13.92
N ALA A 51 -5.41 8.96 13.45
CA ALA A 51 -4.62 7.87 14.01
C ALA A 51 -3.11 8.14 13.91
N ARG A 52 -2.69 8.83 12.84
CA ARG A 52 -1.29 9.19 12.60
C ARG A 52 -0.83 10.50 13.22
N ALA A 53 -1.71 11.27 13.87
CA ALA A 53 -1.35 12.60 14.37
C ALA A 53 -0.20 12.61 15.39
N GLY A 54 0.09 11.45 16.01
CA GLY A 54 1.26 11.26 16.90
C GLY A 54 2.53 10.76 16.22
N TYR A 55 2.47 10.46 14.92
CA TYR A 55 3.60 9.94 14.13
C TYR A 55 4.07 11.01 13.14
N GLU A 56 5.36 11.25 13.07
CA GLU A 56 5.95 12.25 12.17
C GLU A 56 6.04 11.76 10.72
N PHE A 57 4.89 11.54 10.07
CA PHE A 57 4.82 11.21 8.65
C PHE A 57 4.63 12.46 7.79
N GLN A 58 5.46 12.62 6.77
CA GLN A 58 5.12 13.48 5.64
C GLN A 58 4.14 12.71 4.73
N THR A 59 2.93 13.24 4.56
CA THR A 59 1.89 12.57 3.73
C THR A 59 1.91 13.09 2.30
N LEU A 60 1.95 12.16 1.34
CA LEU A 60 1.80 12.41 -0.09
C LEU A 60 0.49 11.75 -0.58
N GLU A 61 -0.40 12.52 -1.19
CA GLU A 61 -1.65 11.99 -1.75
C GLU A 61 -1.42 11.57 -3.21
N TRP A 62 -0.92 10.35 -3.40
CA TRP A 62 -0.51 9.80 -4.69
C TRP A 62 -1.33 8.57 -5.06
N GLY A 63 -2.47 8.79 -5.66
CA GLY A 63 -3.36 7.71 -6.08
C GLY A 63 -3.05 7.09 -7.45
N LEU A 64 -2.19 7.70 -8.25
CA LEU A 64 -1.86 7.31 -9.63
C LEU A 64 -0.42 7.68 -9.97
N ASP A 65 0.12 6.99 -11.00
CA ASP A 65 1.39 7.31 -11.66
C ASP A 65 2.56 7.53 -10.68
N LEU A 66 2.78 6.56 -9.80
CA LEU A 66 3.87 6.64 -8.82
C LEU A 66 5.23 6.74 -9.50
N ALA A 67 5.45 6.03 -10.61
CA ALA A 67 6.71 6.06 -11.33
C ALA A 67 7.01 7.45 -11.93
N GLY A 68 6.02 8.08 -12.57
CA GLY A 68 6.17 9.44 -13.11
C GLY A 68 6.39 10.49 -12.02
N LYS A 69 5.67 10.38 -10.89
CA LYS A 69 5.86 11.27 -9.73
C LYS A 69 7.25 11.13 -9.12
N LEU A 70 7.76 9.92 -8.99
CA LEU A 70 9.12 9.68 -8.50
C LEU A 70 10.18 10.19 -9.48
N ALA A 71 9.96 10.03 -10.79
CA ALA A 71 10.85 10.52 -11.82
C ALA A 71 10.93 12.06 -11.85
N SER A 72 9.87 12.76 -11.44
CA SER A 72 9.89 14.23 -11.29
C SER A 72 10.79 14.74 -10.14
N GLY A 73 11.30 13.84 -9.32
CA GLY A 73 12.22 14.16 -8.22
C GLY A 73 11.55 14.78 -6.98
N THR A 74 10.22 14.84 -6.95
CA THR A 74 9.47 15.46 -5.84
C THR A 74 8.94 14.41 -4.86
N GLY A 75 8.88 14.77 -3.59
CA GLY A 75 8.10 14.12 -2.55
C GLY A 75 8.77 12.97 -1.79
N VAL A 76 9.50 12.06 -2.43
CA VAL A 76 10.17 10.94 -1.77
C VAL A 76 11.69 11.08 -1.87
N PRO A 77 12.37 11.46 -0.80
CA PRO A 77 13.83 11.49 -0.77
C PRO A 77 14.43 10.10 -0.96
N ALA A 78 15.63 10.05 -1.52
CA ALA A 78 16.40 8.80 -1.55
C ALA A 78 16.70 8.32 -0.12
N GLY A 79 16.56 7.02 0.13
CA GLY A 79 16.80 6.45 1.45
C GLY A 79 15.69 6.71 2.50
N ALA A 80 14.53 7.24 2.12
CA ALA A 80 13.42 7.41 3.04
C ALA A 80 12.76 6.07 3.41
N ASN A 81 12.11 6.03 4.58
CA ASN A 81 11.20 4.96 4.96
C ASN A 81 9.80 5.30 4.44
N VAL A 82 9.25 4.44 3.59
CA VAL A 82 7.97 4.69 2.92
C VAL A 82 6.92 3.68 3.35
N LEU A 83 5.74 4.18 3.70
CA LEU A 83 4.52 3.40 3.88
C LEU A 83 3.55 3.71 2.75
N LEU A 84 3.22 2.71 1.93
CA LEU A 84 2.18 2.79 0.90
C LEU A 84 0.85 2.24 1.45
N GLU A 85 -0.16 3.08 1.56
CA GLU A 85 -1.51 2.73 2.05
C GLU A 85 -2.58 3.12 1.01
N ASP A 86 -3.12 2.22 0.19
CA ASP A 86 -2.75 0.82 0.04
C ASP A 86 -2.61 0.42 -1.43
N LEU A 87 -2.05 -0.75 -1.68
CA LEU A 87 -1.83 -1.30 -3.02
C LEU A 87 -3.15 -1.55 -3.78
N SER A 88 -4.21 -1.97 -3.07
CA SER A 88 -5.52 -2.26 -3.67
C SER A 88 -6.15 -0.99 -4.25
N ASN A 89 -6.09 0.13 -3.51
CA ASN A 89 -6.57 1.42 -4.00
C ASN A 89 -5.71 1.95 -5.15
N LEU A 90 -4.38 1.79 -5.06
CA LEU A 90 -3.48 2.14 -6.17
C LEU A 90 -3.87 1.40 -7.44
N LEU A 91 -3.99 0.07 -7.37
CA LEU A 91 -4.36 -0.73 -8.53
C LEU A 91 -5.75 -0.38 -9.06
N ALA A 92 -6.73 -0.17 -8.17
CA ALA A 92 -8.07 0.25 -8.57
C ALA A 92 -8.05 1.59 -9.31
N ASN A 93 -7.30 2.56 -8.81
CA ASN A 93 -7.14 3.85 -9.49
C ASN A 93 -6.48 3.68 -10.86
N GLU A 94 -5.41 2.91 -10.95
CA GLU A 94 -4.72 2.64 -12.21
C GLU A 94 -5.59 1.89 -13.23
N MET A 95 -6.49 1.01 -12.78
CA MET A 95 -7.36 0.23 -13.68
C MET A 95 -8.63 0.95 -14.10
N PHE A 96 -9.20 1.79 -13.24
CA PHE A 96 -10.54 2.32 -13.44
C PHE A 96 -10.61 3.84 -13.68
N ARG A 97 -9.49 4.55 -13.59
CA ARG A 97 -9.46 5.96 -13.96
C ARG A 97 -9.04 6.16 -15.40
N PRO A 98 -9.56 7.20 -16.07
CA PRO A 98 -9.18 7.50 -17.46
C PRO A 98 -7.67 7.70 -17.65
N GLU A 99 -7.00 8.28 -16.65
CA GLU A 99 -5.56 8.57 -16.68
C GLU A 99 -4.70 7.36 -16.23
N GLY A 100 -5.33 6.28 -15.80
CA GLY A 100 -4.64 5.12 -15.24
C GLY A 100 -3.96 4.26 -16.30
N GLY A 101 -2.79 3.73 -15.98
CA GLY A 101 -2.00 2.84 -16.86
C GLY A 101 -2.17 1.35 -16.54
N GLY A 102 -3.16 0.99 -15.71
CA GLY A 102 -3.51 -0.39 -15.36
C GLY A 102 -2.43 -1.09 -14.52
N LEU A 103 -2.45 -2.42 -14.58
CA LEU A 103 -1.49 -3.27 -13.87
C LEU A 103 -0.03 -2.91 -14.17
N ARG A 104 0.27 -2.52 -15.41
CA ARG A 104 1.63 -2.12 -15.80
C ARG A 104 2.11 -0.90 -15.04
N ALA A 105 1.28 0.13 -14.90
CA ALA A 105 1.63 1.34 -14.16
C ALA A 105 1.79 1.06 -12.66
N ALA A 106 0.90 0.26 -12.07
CA ALA A 106 1.03 -0.16 -10.68
C ALA A 106 2.37 -0.89 -10.43
N ARG A 107 2.75 -1.86 -11.29
CA ARG A 107 4.07 -2.52 -11.20
C ARG A 107 5.24 -1.56 -11.33
N ALA A 108 5.21 -0.68 -12.32
CA ALA A 108 6.27 0.30 -12.52
C ALA A 108 6.42 1.22 -11.30
N GLY A 109 5.30 1.64 -10.70
CA GLY A 109 5.28 2.42 -9.46
C GLY A 109 5.90 1.69 -8.28
N MET A 110 5.54 0.41 -8.08
CA MET A 110 6.10 -0.41 -7.00
C MET A 110 7.60 -0.62 -7.18
N LYS A 111 8.04 -0.95 -8.39
CA LYS A 111 9.47 -1.09 -8.70
C LYS A 111 10.24 0.21 -8.42
N ALA A 112 9.73 1.34 -8.89
CA ALA A 112 10.39 2.63 -8.69
C ALA A 112 10.47 3.02 -7.20
N LEU A 113 9.44 2.70 -6.39
CA LEU A 113 9.48 2.89 -4.94
C LEU A 113 10.54 1.99 -4.28
N THR A 114 10.58 0.69 -4.64
CA THR A 114 11.55 -0.25 -4.08
C THR A 114 13.00 0.19 -4.39
N GLU A 115 13.26 0.72 -5.57
CA GLU A 115 14.57 1.24 -5.96
C GLU A 115 14.94 2.57 -5.28
N ARG A 116 13.94 3.37 -4.89
CA ARG A 116 14.14 4.71 -4.30
C ARG A 116 14.31 4.70 -2.79
N CYS A 117 13.58 3.82 -2.11
CA CYS A 117 13.46 3.80 -0.66
C CYS A 117 14.52 2.93 -0.01
N GLU A 118 14.93 3.26 1.22
CA GLU A 118 15.68 2.33 2.05
C GLU A 118 14.78 1.22 2.58
N ASN A 119 13.59 1.62 3.08
CA ASN A 119 12.58 0.69 3.53
C ASN A 119 11.24 1.05 2.91
N LEU A 120 10.58 0.06 2.28
CA LEU A 120 9.25 0.17 1.72
C LEU A 120 8.32 -0.82 2.42
N THR A 121 7.32 -0.29 3.11
CA THR A 121 6.22 -1.07 3.69
C THR A 121 4.97 -0.86 2.85
N VAL A 122 4.41 -1.95 2.35
CA VAL A 122 3.22 -1.94 1.48
C VAL A 122 2.08 -2.59 2.21
N VAL A 123 0.98 -1.86 2.38
CA VAL A 123 -0.28 -2.43 2.88
C VAL A 123 -1.10 -2.90 1.70
N SER A 124 -1.65 -4.12 1.79
CA SER A 124 -2.56 -4.68 0.81
C SER A 124 -3.77 -5.35 1.46
N ASN A 125 -4.85 -5.50 0.70
CA ASN A 125 -6.06 -6.14 1.20
C ASN A 125 -6.11 -7.62 0.80
N GLU A 126 -6.57 -8.45 1.75
CA GLU A 126 -7.09 -9.77 1.49
C GLU A 126 -8.59 -9.63 1.18
N ILE A 127 -8.98 -9.87 -0.07
CA ILE A 127 -10.35 -9.71 -0.60
C ILE A 127 -10.73 -10.87 -1.53
N PHE A 128 -10.09 -12.03 -1.36
CA PHE A 128 -10.21 -13.15 -2.28
C PHE A 128 -11.07 -14.30 -1.71
N SER A 129 -11.41 -14.23 -0.41
CA SER A 129 -11.96 -15.35 0.36
C SER A 129 -13.48 -15.25 0.61
N ASP A 130 -14.18 -14.33 -0.07
CA ASP A 130 -15.62 -14.13 0.11
C ASP A 130 -16.51 -15.18 -0.58
N GLY A 131 -15.93 -16.01 -1.45
CA GLY A 131 -16.64 -17.08 -2.17
C GLY A 131 -17.60 -16.57 -3.26
N VAL A 132 -17.60 -15.28 -3.57
CA VAL A 132 -18.46 -14.67 -4.59
C VAL A 132 -17.80 -14.73 -5.97
N ARG A 133 -18.58 -15.03 -6.99
CA ARG A 133 -18.14 -14.85 -8.39
C ARG A 133 -18.52 -13.47 -8.87
N TYR A 134 -17.54 -12.73 -9.33
CA TYR A 134 -17.70 -11.39 -9.84
C TYR A 134 -17.73 -11.36 -11.38
N ASP A 135 -18.25 -10.26 -11.92
CA ASP A 135 -18.22 -10.00 -13.36
C ASP A 135 -16.81 -9.68 -13.90
N GLY A 136 -16.69 -9.59 -15.23
CA GLY A 136 -15.41 -9.53 -15.92
C GLY A 136 -14.44 -8.44 -15.45
N MET A 137 -14.93 -7.25 -15.07
CA MET A 137 -14.06 -6.13 -14.64
C MET A 137 -13.57 -6.32 -13.21
N THR A 138 -14.46 -6.70 -12.31
CA THR A 138 -14.14 -6.98 -10.91
C THR A 138 -13.24 -8.20 -10.80
N ASP A 139 -13.55 -9.28 -11.52
CA ASP A 139 -12.73 -10.49 -11.57
C ASP A 139 -11.31 -10.19 -12.10
N ARG A 140 -11.20 -9.36 -13.15
CA ARG A 140 -9.88 -8.90 -13.65
C ARG A 140 -9.10 -8.12 -12.60
N TYR A 141 -9.76 -7.24 -11.85
CA TYR A 141 -9.12 -6.49 -10.76
C TYR A 141 -8.59 -7.45 -9.67
N LEU A 142 -9.42 -8.41 -9.23
CA LEU A 142 -9.03 -9.39 -8.22
C LEU A 142 -7.83 -10.22 -8.67
N ARG A 143 -7.84 -10.72 -9.91
CA ARG A 143 -6.70 -11.47 -10.48
C ARG A 143 -5.43 -10.62 -10.52
N ASN A 144 -5.53 -9.37 -10.94
CA ASN A 144 -4.40 -8.45 -11.02
C ASN A 144 -3.84 -8.13 -9.62
N LEU A 145 -4.70 -7.91 -8.62
CA LEU A 145 -4.27 -7.67 -7.25
C LEU A 145 -3.61 -8.92 -6.66
N ALA A 146 -4.19 -10.10 -6.86
CA ALA A 146 -3.60 -11.37 -6.44
C ALA A 146 -2.22 -11.59 -7.09
N GLN A 147 -2.07 -11.21 -8.35
CA GLN A 147 -0.80 -11.30 -9.06
C GLN A 147 0.24 -10.36 -8.47
N LEU A 148 -0.11 -9.07 -8.24
CA LEU A 148 0.78 -8.11 -7.60
C LEU A 148 1.19 -8.53 -6.18
N ASN A 149 0.25 -9.00 -5.38
CA ASN A 149 0.53 -9.49 -4.03
C ASN A 149 1.55 -10.63 -4.06
N ARG A 150 1.42 -11.59 -4.99
CA ARG A 150 2.37 -12.70 -5.13
C ARG A 150 3.74 -12.24 -5.60
N GLU A 151 3.80 -11.36 -6.61
CA GLU A 151 5.05 -10.81 -7.13
C GLU A 151 5.83 -10.09 -6.01
N LEU A 152 5.16 -9.19 -5.30
CA LEU A 152 5.78 -8.46 -4.20
C LEU A 152 6.16 -9.37 -3.03
N ALA A 153 5.34 -10.37 -2.68
CA ALA A 153 5.65 -11.32 -1.62
C ALA A 153 6.89 -12.19 -1.94
N GLN A 154 7.12 -12.51 -3.21
CA GLN A 154 8.33 -13.22 -3.63
C GLN A 154 9.59 -12.38 -3.41
N GLU A 155 9.54 -11.08 -3.68
CA GLU A 155 10.65 -10.14 -3.53
C GLU A 155 10.81 -9.62 -2.09
N ALA A 156 9.75 -9.62 -1.30
CA ALA A 156 9.73 -9.05 0.04
C ALA A 156 10.67 -9.76 1.01
N ASP A 157 11.29 -8.99 1.90
CA ASP A 157 12.06 -9.48 3.04
C ASP A 157 11.14 -9.92 4.20
N LEU A 158 9.98 -9.25 4.34
CA LEU A 158 8.97 -9.53 5.35
C LEU A 158 7.58 -9.63 4.71
N VAL A 159 6.84 -10.70 5.02
CA VAL A 159 5.42 -10.85 4.67
C VAL A 159 4.66 -11.19 5.95
N THR A 160 3.70 -10.35 6.31
CA THR A 160 2.88 -10.54 7.52
C THR A 160 1.40 -10.39 7.18
N GLU A 161 0.62 -11.37 7.57
CA GLU A 161 -0.83 -11.29 7.55
C GLU A 161 -1.35 -10.80 8.91
N ILE A 162 -2.31 -9.88 8.92
CA ILE A 162 -2.92 -9.40 10.16
C ILE A 162 -4.34 -9.97 10.27
N VAL A 163 -4.54 -10.77 11.31
CA VAL A 163 -5.83 -11.40 11.64
C VAL A 163 -6.25 -10.95 13.03
N CYS A 164 -7.39 -10.28 13.14
CA CYS A 164 -7.93 -9.80 14.44
C CYS A 164 -6.91 -8.98 15.26
N GLY A 165 -6.10 -8.15 14.61
CA GLY A 165 -5.06 -7.34 15.25
C GLY A 165 -3.76 -8.10 15.57
N LEU A 166 -3.69 -9.40 15.32
CA LEU A 166 -2.53 -10.23 15.60
C LEU A 166 -1.71 -10.48 14.32
N PRO A 167 -0.37 -10.31 14.37
CA PRO A 167 0.49 -10.60 13.24
C PRO A 167 0.73 -12.11 13.08
N ASN A 168 0.52 -12.62 11.88
CA ASN A 168 0.92 -13.93 11.43
C ASN A 168 2.05 -13.77 10.40
N VAL A 169 3.30 -14.02 10.83
CA VAL A 169 4.47 -13.82 9.97
C VAL A 169 4.61 -15.00 9.02
N LEU A 170 4.49 -14.75 7.73
CA LEU A 170 4.57 -15.75 6.66
C LEU A 170 5.98 -15.86 6.07
N LYS A 171 6.76 -14.77 6.13
CA LYS A 171 8.14 -14.71 5.63
C LYS A 171 8.94 -13.67 6.39
N GLY A 172 10.20 -13.94 6.70
CA GLY A 172 11.12 -13.01 7.34
C GLY A 172 10.92 -12.89 8.85
N VAL A 173 11.54 -11.85 9.42
CA VAL A 173 11.44 -11.50 10.85
C VAL A 173 11.10 -10.02 10.96
N PRO A 174 10.08 -9.62 11.72
CA PRO A 174 9.77 -8.21 11.97
C PRO A 174 10.93 -7.51 12.70
N VAL A 175 11.27 -6.30 12.28
CA VAL A 175 12.26 -5.42 12.92
C VAL A 175 11.67 -4.67 14.10
#